data_54358cdb3013578ea69044cd34ed233b
#
_entry.id   54358cdb3013578ea69044cd34ed233b
#
_cell.length_a   1.000
_cell.length_b   1.000
_cell.length_c   1.000
_cell.angle_alpha   90.00
_cell.angle_beta   90.00
_cell.angle_gamma   90.00
#
_symmetry.space_group_name_H-M   'P 1'
#
loop_
_entity.id
_entity.type
_entity.pdbx_description
1 polymer ?
#
loop_
_entity_poly.entity_id
_entity_poly.type
_entity_poly.pdbx_seq_one_letter_code
_entity_poly.pdbx_strand_id
1 'polypeptide(L)'
;NPLVRYIPLWVIVAAGACLLLGAFLYFYTRLNELSMPISAQVAQIGLKSAVPPDEARLRQAQPKVVHKSLKQLLAPQEQAGALTVDEKPDGSALVRLNAAAMFGSGGIEVAAKQIPMLHQITAALNQVPGRVIVVGHTDDQPVHSLKFKDNVALSAERARSVLRIVSQGLDNPGRLESSGAGSSQPIAL
;
A
#
# COMPACT_ATOMS: atom_id res chain seq x y z
N ASN A 1 -22.25 67.34 -24.45
CA ASN A 1 -21.27 66.33 -24.79
C ASN A 1 -21.04 65.39 -23.62
N PRO A 2 -21.42 64.16 -23.69
CA PRO A 2 -21.11 63.22 -22.60
C PRO A 2 -19.64 62.82 -22.74
N LEU A 3 -18.87 63.21 -21.76
CA LEU A 3 -17.51 62.69 -21.57
C LEU A 3 -17.63 61.20 -21.25
N VAL A 4 -17.55 60.37 -22.26
CA VAL A 4 -17.33 58.94 -22.10
C VAL A 4 -15.94 58.78 -21.52
N ARG A 5 -15.86 58.61 -20.18
CA ARG A 5 -14.62 58.33 -19.50
C ARG A 5 -14.19 56.93 -19.88
N TYR A 6 -13.19 56.84 -20.73
CA TYR A 6 -12.58 55.57 -21.15
C TYR A 6 -11.91 54.96 -19.93
N ILE A 7 -12.49 53.90 -19.37
CA ILE A 7 -11.86 53.11 -18.33
C ILE A 7 -10.80 52.23 -18.99
N PRO A 8 -9.52 52.41 -18.71
CA PRO A 8 -8.49 51.63 -19.38
C PRO A 8 -8.63 50.14 -18.99
N LEU A 9 -8.40 49.28 -19.98
CA LEU A 9 -8.60 47.83 -19.88
C LEU A 9 -7.88 47.19 -18.66
N TRP A 10 -6.71 47.72 -18.28
CA TRP A 10 -5.97 47.22 -17.11
C TRP A 10 -6.69 47.47 -15.80
N VAL A 11 -7.54 48.48 -15.67
CA VAL A 11 -8.37 48.73 -14.48
C VAL A 11 -9.46 47.68 -14.34
N ILE A 12 -10.05 47.27 -15.47
CA ILE A 12 -11.08 46.20 -15.49
C ILE A 12 -10.45 44.85 -15.10
N VAL A 13 -9.26 44.57 -15.65
CA VAL A 13 -8.53 43.33 -15.32
C VAL A 13 -8.08 43.33 -13.86
N ALA A 14 -7.58 44.45 -13.33
CA ALA A 14 -7.20 44.54 -11.92
C ALA A 14 -8.40 44.38 -10.96
N ALA A 15 -9.54 45.00 -11.29
CA ALA A 15 -10.77 44.85 -10.52
C ALA A 15 -11.27 43.40 -10.54
N GLY A 16 -11.22 42.71 -11.68
CA GLY A 16 -11.56 41.30 -11.81
C GLY A 16 -10.65 40.39 -10.98
N ALA A 17 -9.34 40.67 -11.01
CA ALA A 17 -8.37 39.91 -10.21
C ALA A 17 -8.60 40.09 -8.69
N CYS A 18 -8.90 41.31 -8.23
CA CYS A 18 -9.21 41.59 -6.83
C CYS A 18 -10.50 40.86 -6.37
N LEU A 19 -11.53 40.81 -7.20
CA LEU A 19 -12.76 40.07 -6.89
C LEU A 19 -12.52 38.57 -6.77
N LEU A 20 -11.72 37.99 -7.67
CA LEU A 20 -11.36 36.57 -7.62
C LEU A 20 -10.52 36.24 -6.38
N LEU A 21 -9.58 37.11 -6.04
CA LEU A 21 -8.76 36.93 -4.82
C LEU A 21 -9.60 37.05 -3.55
N GLY A 22 -10.54 37.99 -3.52
CA GLY A 22 -11.48 38.15 -2.38
C GLY A 22 -12.40 36.93 -2.23
N ALA A 23 -12.95 36.42 -3.34
CA ALA A 23 -13.76 35.21 -3.36
C ALA A 23 -12.97 33.97 -2.92
N PHE A 24 -11.72 33.86 -3.38
CA PHE A 24 -10.82 32.75 -2.97
C PHE A 24 -10.51 32.80 -1.47
N LEU A 25 -10.15 33.99 -0.93
CA LEU A 25 -9.88 34.16 0.49
C LEU A 25 -11.14 33.88 1.34
N TYR A 26 -12.30 34.34 0.90
CA TYR A 26 -13.57 34.06 1.58
C TYR A 26 -13.87 32.56 1.61
N PHE A 27 -13.69 31.87 0.47
CA PHE A 27 -13.92 30.43 0.37
C PHE A 27 -12.91 29.64 1.18
N TYR A 28 -11.64 30.07 1.18
CA TYR A 28 -10.57 29.45 1.97
C TYR A 28 -10.82 29.57 3.49
N THR A 29 -11.23 30.74 3.97
CA THR A 29 -11.60 30.92 5.39
C THR A 29 -12.81 30.09 5.77
N ARG A 30 -13.80 30.00 4.89
CA ARG A 30 -14.99 29.18 5.12
C ARG A 30 -14.66 27.68 5.17
N LEU A 31 -13.79 27.20 4.28
CA LEU A 31 -13.32 25.81 4.33
C LEU A 31 -12.53 25.51 5.61
N ASN A 32 -11.73 26.45 6.06
CA ASN A 32 -10.95 26.27 7.28
C ASN A 32 -11.81 26.28 8.56
N GLU A 33 -12.92 27.02 8.56
CA GLU A 33 -13.92 26.96 9.64
C GLU A 33 -14.68 25.62 9.66
N LEU A 34 -14.95 25.02 8.50
CA LEU A 34 -15.59 23.71 8.38
C LEU A 34 -14.65 22.54 8.68
N SER A 35 -13.34 22.76 8.64
CA SER A 35 -12.31 21.76 8.95
C SER A 35 -11.91 21.75 10.44
N MET A 36 -12.71 22.33 11.33
CA MET A 36 -12.47 22.19 12.76
C MET A 36 -12.41 20.69 13.12
N PRO A 37 -11.33 20.23 13.75
CA PRO A 37 -11.23 18.83 14.11
C PRO A 37 -12.40 18.47 15.04
N ILE A 38 -13.03 17.34 14.74
CA ILE A 38 -14.19 16.79 15.48
C ILE A 38 -13.95 16.79 17.00
N SER A 39 -12.70 16.70 17.42
CA SER A 39 -12.24 16.83 18.80
C SER A 39 -12.62 18.17 19.48
N ALA A 40 -12.66 19.29 18.73
CA ALA A 40 -13.03 20.59 19.27
C ALA A 40 -14.55 20.74 19.44
N GLN A 41 -15.35 20.10 18.56
CA GLN A 41 -16.80 20.07 18.70
C GLN A 41 -17.28 19.22 19.87
N VAL A 42 -16.57 18.11 20.15
CA VAL A 42 -16.87 17.23 21.29
C VAL A 42 -16.57 17.91 22.63
N ALA A 43 -15.56 18.79 22.67
CA ALA A 43 -15.24 19.56 23.87
C ALA A 43 -16.30 20.61 24.23
N GLN A 44 -17.04 21.15 23.26
CA GLN A 44 -18.06 22.18 23.49
C GLN A 44 -19.40 21.61 23.98
N ILE A 45 -19.67 20.32 23.80
CA ILE A 45 -20.95 19.70 24.20
C ILE A 45 -21.00 19.38 25.71
N GLY A 46 -19.91 19.69 26.44
CA GLY A 46 -19.91 19.54 27.91
C GLY A 46 -20.09 18.11 28.42
N LEU A 47 -20.05 17.12 27.53
CA LEU A 47 -19.96 15.74 27.90
C LEU A 47 -18.56 15.47 28.43
N LYS A 48 -18.38 15.74 29.72
CA LYS A 48 -17.33 15.03 30.48
C LYS A 48 -17.42 13.58 30.05
N SER A 49 -16.43 13.12 29.31
CA SER A 49 -16.30 11.69 28.99
C SER A 49 -16.05 10.94 30.30
N ALA A 50 -17.11 10.79 31.07
CA ALA A 50 -17.21 9.66 31.95
C ALA A 50 -17.44 8.46 31.02
N VAL A 51 -16.35 7.95 30.41
CA VAL A 51 -16.34 6.60 29.89
C VAL A 51 -16.82 5.73 31.05
N PRO A 52 -17.98 5.06 30.94
CA PRO A 52 -18.46 4.22 32.02
C PRO A 52 -17.32 3.25 32.35
N PRO A 53 -17.04 2.99 33.64
CA PRO A 53 -15.97 2.07 34.01
C PRO A 53 -16.12 0.67 33.39
N ASP A 54 -17.29 0.35 32.90
CA ASP A 54 -17.60 -0.88 32.16
C ASP A 54 -17.06 -0.89 30.73
N GLU A 55 -17.07 0.24 30.01
CA GLU A 55 -16.47 0.29 28.65
C GLU A 55 -14.94 0.22 28.69
N ALA A 56 -14.32 0.78 29.70
CA ALA A 56 -12.88 0.62 29.91
C ALA A 56 -12.52 -0.83 30.22
N ARG A 57 -13.36 -1.55 31.00
CA ARG A 57 -13.23 -2.98 31.25
C ARG A 57 -13.50 -3.82 30.01
N LEU A 58 -14.50 -3.46 29.19
CA LEU A 58 -14.80 -4.13 27.93
C LEU A 58 -13.68 -3.96 26.89
N ARG A 59 -13.01 -2.79 26.85
CA ARG A 59 -11.82 -2.60 26.01
C ARG A 59 -10.60 -3.39 26.50
N GLN A 60 -10.48 -3.59 27.82
CA GLN A 60 -9.45 -4.44 28.42
C GLN A 60 -9.79 -5.94 28.33
N ALA A 61 -11.09 -6.27 28.26
CA ALA A 61 -11.59 -7.63 28.11
C ALA A 61 -11.76 -8.09 26.65
N GLN A 62 -11.49 -7.22 25.66
CA GLN A 62 -11.31 -7.71 24.30
C GLN A 62 -10.13 -8.67 24.33
N PRO A 63 -10.33 -9.97 24.04
CA PRO A 63 -9.21 -10.87 23.96
C PRO A 63 -8.24 -10.22 22.96
N LYS A 64 -7.03 -9.93 23.42
CA LYS A 64 -5.93 -9.57 22.55
C LYS A 64 -5.80 -10.77 21.63
N VAL A 65 -6.43 -10.68 20.46
CA VAL A 65 -6.29 -11.72 19.44
C VAL A 65 -4.80 -11.66 19.10
N VAL A 66 -4.05 -12.56 19.70
CA VAL A 66 -2.62 -12.73 19.45
C VAL A 66 -2.58 -13.33 18.05
N HIS A 67 -2.64 -12.47 17.04
CA HIS A 67 -2.34 -12.90 15.68
C HIS A 67 -0.91 -13.40 15.72
N LYS A 68 -0.73 -14.69 15.44
CA LYS A 68 0.62 -15.21 15.19
C LYS A 68 1.27 -14.33 14.14
N SER A 69 2.48 -13.91 14.38
CA SER A 69 3.19 -13.11 13.37
C SER A 69 3.42 -13.96 12.12
N LEU A 70 3.53 -13.30 10.96
CA LEU A 70 3.79 -14.01 9.70
C LEU A 70 5.07 -14.85 9.81
N LYS A 71 6.08 -14.34 10.52
CA LYS A 71 7.33 -15.04 10.81
C LYS A 71 7.09 -16.34 11.58
N GLN A 72 6.21 -16.29 12.60
CA GLN A 72 5.87 -17.51 13.38
C GLN A 72 5.13 -18.54 12.52
N LEU A 73 4.25 -18.08 11.63
CA LEU A 73 3.48 -18.96 10.74
C LEU A 73 4.35 -19.61 9.66
N LEU A 74 5.39 -18.93 9.19
CA LEU A 74 6.31 -19.39 8.14
C LEU A 74 7.64 -19.93 8.69
N ALA A 75 7.79 -20.04 10.00
CA ALA A 75 9.01 -20.53 10.64
C ALA A 75 9.50 -21.90 10.11
N PRO A 76 8.62 -22.90 9.83
CA PRO A 76 9.07 -24.17 9.26
C PRO A 76 9.71 -24.02 7.89
N GLN A 77 9.19 -23.13 7.02
CA GLN A 77 9.70 -22.87 5.69
C GLN A 77 11.00 -22.07 5.72
N GLU A 78 11.13 -21.14 6.69
CA GLU A 78 12.35 -20.39 6.95
C GLU A 78 13.47 -21.32 7.44
N GLN A 79 13.19 -22.24 8.37
CA GLN A 79 14.14 -23.25 8.85
C GLN A 79 14.58 -24.22 7.75
N ALA A 80 13.70 -24.51 6.81
CA ALA A 80 14.02 -25.33 5.65
C ALA A 80 14.85 -24.55 4.59
N GLY A 81 15.13 -23.27 4.79
CA GLY A 81 15.87 -22.42 3.85
C GLY A 81 15.09 -22.10 2.56
N ALA A 82 13.76 -22.32 2.55
CA ALA A 82 12.93 -22.10 1.37
C ALA A 82 12.59 -20.61 1.17
N LEU A 83 12.56 -19.84 2.26
CA LEU A 83 12.28 -18.40 2.27
C LEU A 83 12.94 -17.74 3.48
N THR A 84 12.92 -16.41 3.50
CA THR A 84 13.35 -15.61 4.66
C THR A 84 12.23 -14.63 5.02
N VAL A 85 11.95 -14.42 6.31
CA VAL A 85 10.93 -13.50 6.79
C VAL A 85 11.57 -12.45 7.71
N ASP A 86 11.54 -11.19 7.27
CA ASP A 86 12.00 -10.04 8.05
C ASP A 86 10.79 -9.22 8.51
N GLU A 87 10.59 -9.14 9.79
CA GLU A 87 9.58 -8.27 10.40
C GLU A 87 10.18 -6.91 10.72
N LYS A 88 9.47 -5.86 10.34
CA LYS A 88 9.86 -4.48 10.60
C LYS A 88 9.15 -3.93 11.84
N PRO A 89 9.74 -2.90 12.49
CA PRO A 89 9.14 -2.27 13.67
C PRO A 89 7.77 -1.63 13.42
N ASP A 90 7.43 -1.30 12.16
CA ASP A 90 6.14 -0.75 11.74
C ASP A 90 5.03 -1.82 11.63
N GLY A 91 5.35 -3.08 11.94
CA GLY A 91 4.44 -4.21 11.84
C GLY A 91 4.33 -4.81 10.44
N SER A 92 5.06 -4.30 9.45
CA SER A 92 5.13 -4.93 8.13
C SER A 92 6.11 -6.12 8.14
N ALA A 93 5.85 -7.11 7.27
CA ALA A 93 6.74 -8.25 7.09
C ALA A 93 7.19 -8.34 5.62
N LEU A 94 8.46 -8.61 5.42
CA LEU A 94 9.04 -8.85 4.10
C LEU A 94 9.41 -10.32 3.98
N VAL A 95 8.74 -11.02 3.06
CA VAL A 95 9.02 -12.42 2.74
C VAL A 95 9.85 -12.46 1.45
N ARG A 96 11.07 -12.98 1.54
CA ARG A 96 11.96 -13.16 0.39
C ARG A 96 11.94 -14.61 -0.09
N LEU A 97 11.78 -14.78 -1.40
CA LEU A 97 11.79 -16.06 -2.10
C LEU A 97 12.93 -16.06 -3.11
N ASN A 98 13.62 -17.18 -3.25
CA ASN A 98 14.67 -17.31 -4.27
C ASN A 98 14.05 -17.41 -5.67
N ALA A 99 14.22 -16.36 -6.48
CA ALA A 99 13.67 -16.29 -7.84
C ALA A 99 14.21 -17.39 -8.77
N ALA A 100 15.48 -17.79 -8.63
CA ALA A 100 16.08 -18.86 -9.44
C ALA A 100 15.43 -20.22 -9.15
N ALA A 101 14.99 -20.44 -7.90
CA ALA A 101 14.28 -21.65 -7.53
C ALA A 101 12.80 -21.61 -7.97
N MET A 102 12.21 -20.40 -8.03
CA MET A 102 10.79 -20.19 -8.37
C MET A 102 10.50 -20.33 -9.84
N PHE A 103 11.44 -19.90 -10.71
CA PHE A 103 11.24 -19.84 -12.15
C PHE A 103 12.38 -20.57 -12.87
N GLY A 104 12.08 -21.17 -14.02
CA GLY A 104 13.11 -21.64 -14.95
C GLY A 104 13.88 -20.45 -15.56
N SER A 105 15.04 -20.74 -16.18
CA SER A 105 15.85 -19.72 -16.84
C SER A 105 15.03 -18.96 -17.90
N GLY A 106 14.95 -17.62 -17.78
CA GLY A 106 14.13 -16.77 -18.65
C GLY A 106 12.63 -16.99 -18.57
N GLY A 107 12.16 -17.94 -17.74
CA GLY A 107 10.74 -18.28 -17.59
C GLY A 107 9.98 -17.29 -16.70
N ILE A 108 8.65 -17.30 -16.87
CA ILE A 108 7.69 -16.53 -16.06
C ILE A 108 6.75 -17.45 -15.29
N GLU A 109 6.71 -18.73 -15.62
CA GLU A 109 5.86 -19.69 -14.95
C GLU A 109 6.53 -20.22 -13.69
N VAL A 110 5.75 -20.29 -12.62
CA VAL A 110 6.22 -20.85 -11.35
C VAL A 110 6.44 -22.36 -11.52
N ALA A 111 7.61 -22.83 -11.12
CA ALA A 111 7.93 -24.24 -11.16
C ALA A 111 6.95 -25.05 -10.28
N ALA A 112 6.44 -26.16 -10.80
CA ALA A 112 5.42 -26.98 -10.12
C ALA A 112 5.83 -27.37 -8.68
N LYS A 113 7.11 -27.63 -8.46
CA LYS A 113 7.68 -27.98 -7.14
C LYS A 113 7.56 -26.85 -6.10
N GLN A 114 7.35 -25.59 -6.53
CA GLN A 114 7.23 -24.43 -5.66
C GLN A 114 5.78 -24.06 -5.33
N ILE A 115 4.82 -24.61 -6.06
CA ILE A 115 3.40 -24.35 -5.84
C ILE A 115 2.96 -24.70 -4.40
N PRO A 116 3.34 -25.86 -3.83
CA PRO A 116 2.96 -26.19 -2.44
C PRO A 116 3.46 -25.15 -1.42
N MET A 117 4.66 -24.60 -1.62
CA MET A 117 5.19 -23.53 -0.75
C MET A 117 4.36 -22.25 -0.85
N LEU A 118 3.94 -21.85 -2.06
CA LEU A 118 3.05 -20.71 -2.24
C LEU A 118 1.69 -20.91 -1.59
N HIS A 119 1.14 -22.13 -1.60
CA HIS A 119 -0.08 -22.45 -0.86
C HIS A 119 0.10 -22.32 0.66
N GLN A 120 1.26 -22.69 1.21
CA GLN A 120 1.57 -22.51 2.62
C GLN A 120 1.68 -21.03 2.99
N ILE A 121 2.33 -20.21 2.14
CA ILE A 121 2.38 -18.76 2.29
C ILE A 121 0.96 -18.17 2.26
N THR A 122 0.12 -18.62 1.33
CA THR A 122 -1.28 -18.17 1.23
C THR A 122 -2.07 -18.50 2.50
N ALA A 123 -1.91 -19.71 3.05
CA ALA A 123 -2.55 -20.11 4.30
C ALA A 123 -2.09 -19.26 5.50
N ALA A 124 -0.81 -18.87 5.52
CA ALA A 124 -0.28 -17.95 6.54
C ALA A 124 -0.84 -16.53 6.35
N LEU A 125 -0.94 -16.05 5.10
CA LEU A 125 -1.51 -14.75 4.78
C LEU A 125 -2.99 -14.64 5.18
N ASN A 126 -3.78 -15.71 5.12
CA ASN A 126 -5.18 -15.71 5.58
C ASN A 126 -5.30 -15.50 7.10
N GLN A 127 -4.24 -15.75 7.87
CA GLN A 127 -4.24 -15.57 9.32
C GLN A 127 -3.77 -14.19 9.78
N VAL A 128 -3.25 -13.36 8.85
CA VAL A 128 -2.76 -12.01 9.15
C VAL A 128 -3.48 -10.97 8.31
N PRO A 129 -3.86 -9.83 8.89
CA PRO A 129 -4.47 -8.74 8.13
C PRO A 129 -3.44 -7.97 7.32
N GLY A 130 -3.92 -7.08 6.46
CA GLY A 130 -3.09 -6.11 5.77
C GLY A 130 -3.00 -6.34 4.26
N ARG A 131 -2.43 -5.36 3.57
CA ARG A 131 -2.16 -5.38 2.13
C ARG A 131 -0.97 -6.27 1.83
N VAL A 132 -1.01 -6.97 0.71
CA VAL A 132 0.06 -7.85 0.25
C VAL A 132 0.56 -7.36 -1.10
N ILE A 133 1.84 -7.09 -1.22
CA ILE A 133 2.47 -6.64 -2.45
C ILE A 133 3.50 -7.67 -2.88
N VAL A 134 3.31 -8.23 -4.07
CA VAL A 134 4.27 -9.14 -4.68
C VAL A 134 5.19 -8.33 -5.59
N VAL A 135 6.47 -8.22 -5.23
CA VAL A 135 7.46 -7.48 -6.02
C VAL A 135 8.40 -8.47 -6.69
N GLY A 136 8.47 -8.41 -8.02
CA GLY A 136 9.43 -9.18 -8.80
C GLY A 136 10.75 -8.44 -8.94
N HIS A 137 11.85 -9.14 -8.78
CA HIS A 137 13.20 -8.65 -9.04
C HIS A 137 13.89 -9.55 -10.07
N THR A 138 14.89 -9.01 -10.77
CA THR A 138 15.81 -9.74 -11.64
C THR A 138 17.24 -9.41 -11.23
N ASP A 139 18.20 -10.19 -11.71
CA ASP A 139 19.59 -9.81 -11.77
C ASP A 139 19.79 -8.63 -12.73
N ASP A 140 21.02 -8.15 -12.83
CA ASP A 140 21.43 -7.04 -13.70
C ASP A 140 21.68 -7.45 -15.15
N GLN A 141 21.60 -8.78 -15.45
CA GLN A 141 21.77 -9.25 -16.81
C GLN A 141 20.64 -8.73 -17.70
N PRO A 142 20.95 -8.05 -18.82
CA PRO A 142 19.92 -7.56 -19.73
C PRO A 142 19.08 -8.71 -20.32
N VAL A 143 17.78 -8.55 -20.28
CA VAL A 143 16.87 -9.51 -20.92
C VAL A 143 16.92 -9.28 -22.43
N HIS A 144 17.43 -10.26 -23.17
CA HIS A 144 17.39 -10.31 -24.63
C HIS A 144 16.28 -11.27 -25.07
N SER A 145 15.03 -10.84 -25.05
CA SER A 145 13.89 -11.68 -25.40
C SER A 145 12.90 -10.90 -26.27
N LEU A 146 12.34 -11.57 -27.27
CA LEU A 146 11.23 -11.02 -28.06
C LEU A 146 9.95 -10.79 -27.24
N LYS A 147 9.84 -11.44 -26.07
CA LYS A 147 8.64 -11.36 -25.21
C LYS A 147 8.70 -10.18 -24.21
N PHE A 148 9.90 -9.82 -23.76
CA PHE A 148 10.08 -8.79 -22.72
C PHE A 148 11.08 -7.77 -23.19
N LYS A 149 10.67 -6.49 -23.16
CA LYS A 149 11.51 -5.37 -23.60
C LYS A 149 12.66 -5.09 -22.63
N ASP A 150 12.47 -5.39 -21.34
CA ASP A 150 13.41 -5.08 -20.25
C ASP A 150 13.18 -5.96 -19.02
N ASN A 151 14.08 -5.86 -18.06
CA ASN A 151 14.04 -6.58 -16.78
C ASN A 151 12.82 -6.21 -15.92
N VAL A 152 12.30 -4.99 -16.08
CA VAL A 152 11.10 -4.55 -15.34
C VAL A 152 9.88 -5.32 -15.85
N ALA A 153 9.73 -5.44 -17.18
CA ALA A 153 8.63 -6.19 -17.79
C ALA A 153 8.68 -7.67 -17.40
N LEU A 154 9.88 -8.31 -17.44
CA LEU A 154 10.05 -9.69 -17.02
C LEU A 154 9.69 -9.90 -15.55
N SER A 155 10.21 -9.04 -14.66
CA SER A 155 9.96 -9.14 -13.22
C SER A 155 8.51 -8.90 -12.86
N ALA A 156 7.82 -7.99 -13.56
CA ALA A 156 6.38 -7.76 -13.39
C ALA A 156 5.55 -8.99 -13.77
N GLU A 157 5.87 -9.68 -14.89
CA GLU A 157 5.16 -10.90 -15.28
C GLU A 157 5.40 -12.06 -14.32
N ARG A 158 6.63 -12.20 -13.79
CA ARG A 158 6.95 -13.16 -12.73
C ARG A 158 6.13 -12.89 -11.46
N ALA A 159 6.06 -11.64 -11.03
CA ALA A 159 5.23 -11.24 -9.88
C ALA A 159 3.74 -11.56 -10.10
N ARG A 160 3.21 -11.32 -11.30
CA ARG A 160 1.83 -11.68 -11.67
C ARG A 160 1.59 -13.18 -11.64
N SER A 161 2.57 -13.97 -12.04
CA SER A 161 2.44 -15.45 -12.01
C SER A 161 2.34 -15.98 -10.58
N VAL A 162 3.14 -15.44 -9.66
CA VAL A 162 3.03 -15.75 -8.23
C VAL A 162 1.68 -15.27 -7.68
N LEU A 163 1.29 -14.03 -7.99
CA LEU A 163 0.04 -13.44 -7.53
C LEU A 163 -1.17 -14.29 -7.96
N ARG A 164 -1.20 -14.82 -9.18
CA ARG A 164 -2.28 -15.70 -9.66
C ARG A 164 -2.44 -16.94 -8.79
N ILE A 165 -1.34 -17.57 -8.37
CA ILE A 165 -1.38 -18.76 -7.53
C ILE A 165 -1.86 -18.39 -6.12
N VAL A 166 -1.30 -17.34 -5.52
CA VAL A 166 -1.67 -16.87 -4.19
C VAL A 166 -3.13 -16.44 -4.14
N SER A 167 -3.63 -15.76 -5.19
CA SER A 167 -5.03 -15.28 -5.25
C SER A 167 -6.07 -16.39 -5.24
N GLN A 168 -5.72 -17.58 -5.72
CA GLN A 168 -6.65 -18.73 -5.77
C GLN A 168 -7.02 -19.27 -4.38
N GLY A 169 -6.15 -19.09 -3.39
CA GLY A 169 -6.37 -19.59 -2.03
C GLY A 169 -6.50 -18.48 -0.97
N LEU A 170 -6.48 -17.22 -1.38
CA LEU A 170 -6.60 -16.10 -0.44
C LEU A 170 -8.07 -15.73 -0.24
N ASP A 171 -8.51 -15.62 1.01
CA ASP A 171 -9.89 -15.29 1.39
C ASP A 171 -10.35 -13.93 0.85
N ASN A 172 -9.44 -12.95 0.78
CA ASN A 172 -9.68 -11.65 0.19
C ASN A 172 -8.60 -11.30 -0.86
N PRO A 173 -8.80 -11.69 -2.13
CA PRO A 173 -7.84 -11.38 -3.20
C PRO A 173 -7.67 -9.88 -3.49
N GLY A 174 -8.64 -9.04 -3.12
CA GLY A 174 -8.60 -7.59 -3.34
C GLY A 174 -7.49 -6.87 -2.58
N ARG A 175 -6.82 -7.53 -1.62
CA ARG A 175 -5.67 -6.98 -0.90
C ARG A 175 -4.32 -7.28 -1.56
N LEU A 176 -4.33 -8.01 -2.70
CA LEU A 176 -3.13 -8.37 -3.45
C LEU A 176 -2.80 -7.35 -4.52
N GLU A 177 -1.54 -6.99 -4.62
CA GLU A 177 -0.97 -6.21 -5.72
C GLU A 177 0.32 -6.83 -6.20
N SER A 178 0.70 -6.55 -7.46
CA SER A 178 1.99 -6.97 -8.00
C SER A 178 2.69 -5.85 -8.73
N SER A 179 4.02 -5.82 -8.63
CA SER A 179 4.87 -4.88 -9.36
C SER A 179 6.19 -5.53 -9.77
N GLY A 180 6.84 -4.96 -10.77
CA GLY A 180 8.19 -5.36 -11.18
C GLY A 180 9.19 -4.25 -10.87
N ALA A 181 10.27 -4.57 -10.19
CA ALA A 181 11.36 -3.65 -9.88
C ALA A 181 12.58 -3.85 -10.81
N GLY A 182 12.58 -4.92 -11.63
CA GLY A 182 13.74 -5.26 -12.45
C GLY A 182 15.00 -5.44 -11.60
N SER A 183 16.11 -4.92 -12.08
CA SER A 183 17.40 -4.90 -11.39
C SER A 183 17.67 -3.64 -10.56
N SER A 184 16.70 -2.70 -10.49
CA SER A 184 16.89 -1.39 -9.83
C SER A 184 17.02 -1.46 -8.31
N GLN A 185 16.61 -2.56 -7.70
CA GLN A 185 16.72 -2.81 -6.27
C GLN A 185 17.27 -4.23 -6.06
N PRO A 186 18.59 -4.43 -6.19
CA PRO A 186 19.17 -5.73 -5.97
C PRO A 186 18.98 -6.16 -4.52
N ILE A 187 18.39 -7.32 -4.33
CA ILE A 187 18.26 -7.94 -3.01
C ILE A 187 19.64 -8.54 -2.71
N ALA A 188 20.37 -7.93 -1.79
CA ALA A 188 21.60 -8.54 -1.25
C ALA A 188 21.22 -9.88 -0.60
N LEU A 189 21.85 -10.95 -1.03
CA LEU A 189 21.76 -12.29 -0.46
C LEU A 189 22.60 -12.36 0.82
#